data_bb1c5a717b758c42c1e68388df9545c4
#
_entry.id   bb1c5a717b758c42c1e68388df9545c4
#
_cell.length_a   1.000
_cell.length_b   1.000
_cell.length_c   1.000
_cell.angle_alpha   90.00
_cell.angle_beta   90.00
_cell.angle_gamma   90.00
#
_symmetry.space_group_name_H-M   'P 1'
#
loop_
_entity.id
_entity.type
_entity.pdbx_description
1 polymer ?
#
loop_
_entity_poly.entity_id
_entity_poly.type
_entity_poly.pdbx_seq_one_letter_code
_entity_poly.pdbx_strand_id
1 'polypeptide(L)'
;QAKLYQPDIIIMDINIPVMSGLEALRVIRDQNGECACVIVSGYDEFEYCREALRLQIMDYILKPVDFGEFGKVIERIKLKLIQNKCPQTGLCAEKPVYQLAAYLQEHLSEDITLQTLADEFHLNPSYISQLFKNELGMKYHDYLTKLRMDKARTLLASTGKSITEIAGETGFRDYRVFTKVFKSAEGESPSAFRSRFSISFPETC
;
A
#
# COMPACT_ATOMS: atom_id res chain seq x y z
N GLN A 1 -12.60 22.50 -21.37
CA GLN A 1 -12.87 21.25 -22.11
C GLN A 1 -13.46 20.18 -21.18
N ALA A 2 -12.87 19.88 -19.98
CA ALA A 2 -13.39 18.88 -19.06
C ALA A 2 -14.87 19.08 -18.71
N LYS A 3 -15.31 20.33 -18.48
CA LYS A 3 -16.71 20.67 -18.21
C LYS A 3 -17.64 20.42 -19.42
N LEU A 4 -17.12 20.56 -20.63
CA LEU A 4 -17.92 20.38 -21.86
C LEU A 4 -18.07 18.89 -22.21
N TYR A 5 -16.98 18.12 -22.10
CA TYR A 5 -16.95 16.71 -22.53
C TYR A 5 -17.29 15.73 -21.42
N GLN A 6 -17.21 16.14 -20.14
CA GLN A 6 -17.45 15.28 -18.96
C GLN A 6 -16.77 13.90 -19.08
N PRO A 7 -15.46 13.83 -19.28
CA PRO A 7 -14.78 12.56 -19.52
C PRO A 7 -14.79 11.69 -18.25
N ASP A 8 -14.95 10.38 -18.43
CA ASP A 8 -14.82 9.41 -17.34
C ASP A 8 -13.36 9.27 -16.88
N ILE A 9 -12.38 9.44 -17.80
CA ILE A 9 -10.95 9.32 -17.54
C ILE A 9 -10.21 10.54 -18.10
N ILE A 10 -9.31 11.10 -17.30
CA ILE A 10 -8.39 12.16 -17.73
C ILE A 10 -6.96 11.65 -17.57
N ILE A 11 -6.18 11.71 -18.65
CA ILE A 11 -4.74 11.48 -18.63
C ILE A 11 -4.07 12.82 -18.78
N MET A 12 -3.22 13.19 -17.82
CA MET A 12 -2.68 14.53 -17.74
C MET A 12 -1.17 14.52 -17.54
N ASP A 13 -0.46 15.30 -18.35
CA ASP A 13 0.95 15.62 -18.11
C ASP A 13 1.04 16.72 -17.04
N ILE A 14 2.01 16.64 -16.16
CA ILE A 14 2.29 17.72 -15.20
C ILE A 14 2.78 18.97 -15.94
N ASN A 15 3.63 18.79 -16.93
CA ASN A 15 4.25 19.89 -17.69
C ASN A 15 3.41 20.26 -18.92
N ILE A 16 2.33 20.97 -18.72
CA ILE A 16 1.57 21.58 -19.79
C ILE A 16 1.77 23.09 -19.82
N PRO A 17 1.78 23.72 -21.01
CA PRO A 17 1.92 25.18 -21.12
C PRO A 17 0.80 25.91 -20.38
N VAL A 18 1.12 27.08 -19.85
CA VAL A 18 0.19 28.04 -19.21
C VAL A 18 -0.14 27.71 -17.73
N MET A 19 -0.43 26.46 -17.37
CA MET A 19 -0.64 26.03 -15.98
C MET A 19 -0.11 24.61 -15.79
N SER A 20 0.22 24.23 -14.57
CA SER A 20 0.61 22.82 -14.32
C SER A 20 -0.58 21.88 -14.42
N GLY A 21 -0.33 20.60 -14.78
CA GLY A 21 -1.38 19.60 -14.81
C GLY A 21 -2.06 19.41 -13.46
N LEU A 22 -1.34 19.59 -12.37
CA LEU A 22 -1.89 19.51 -11.00
C LEU A 22 -2.82 20.68 -10.69
N GLU A 23 -2.47 21.90 -11.11
CA GLU A 23 -3.37 23.07 -11.00
C GLU A 23 -4.64 22.86 -11.83
N ALA A 24 -4.50 22.37 -13.06
CA ALA A 24 -5.64 22.05 -13.90
C ALA A 24 -6.55 20.98 -13.24
N LEU A 25 -5.97 19.97 -12.61
CA LEU A 25 -6.72 18.94 -11.90
C LEU A 25 -7.45 19.51 -10.66
N ARG A 26 -6.83 20.43 -9.91
CA ARG A 26 -7.53 21.13 -8.80
C ARG A 26 -8.79 21.82 -9.29
N VAL A 27 -8.68 22.61 -10.35
CA VAL A 27 -9.84 23.29 -10.94
C VAL A 27 -10.94 22.32 -11.37
N ILE A 28 -10.56 21.15 -11.91
CA ILE A 28 -11.53 20.09 -12.30
C ILE A 28 -12.22 19.51 -11.07
N ARG A 29 -11.48 19.21 -9.99
CA ARG A 29 -12.03 18.70 -8.72
C ARG A 29 -12.96 19.68 -8.03
N ASP A 30 -12.58 20.98 -7.99
CA ASP A 30 -13.40 22.04 -7.40
C ASP A 30 -14.74 22.22 -8.12
N GLN A 31 -14.82 21.84 -9.38
CA GLN A 31 -16.06 21.85 -10.17
C GLN A 31 -16.90 20.58 -10.05
N ASN A 32 -16.68 19.74 -9.02
CA ASN A 32 -17.33 18.44 -8.81
C ASN A 32 -17.09 17.42 -9.94
N GLY A 33 -15.91 17.46 -10.55
CA GLY A 33 -15.51 16.51 -11.58
C GLY A 33 -15.11 15.16 -10.96
N GLU A 34 -16.03 14.23 -10.87
CA GLU A 34 -15.79 12.82 -10.49
C GLU A 34 -15.22 12.01 -11.65
N CYS A 35 -14.10 12.43 -12.22
CA CYS A 35 -13.42 11.67 -13.25
C CYS A 35 -12.18 10.95 -12.68
N ALA A 36 -11.89 9.76 -13.19
CA ALA A 36 -10.64 9.08 -12.91
C ALA A 36 -9.49 9.86 -13.54
N CYS A 37 -8.46 10.19 -12.78
CA CYS A 37 -7.31 10.92 -13.29
C CYS A 37 -6.04 10.10 -13.17
N VAL A 38 -5.26 10.05 -14.25
CA VAL A 38 -3.91 9.48 -14.31
C VAL A 38 -2.94 10.61 -14.65
N ILE A 39 -1.91 10.76 -13.85
CA ILE A 39 -0.81 11.69 -14.11
C ILE A 39 0.29 10.97 -14.88
N VAL A 40 0.82 11.62 -15.91
CA VAL A 40 2.01 11.16 -16.65
C VAL A 40 3.08 12.23 -16.52
N SER A 41 4.26 11.89 -16.00
CA SER A 41 5.32 12.87 -15.75
C SER A 41 6.71 12.33 -16.03
N GLY A 42 7.60 13.21 -16.47
CA GLY A 42 9.04 12.92 -16.56
C GLY A 42 9.83 13.17 -15.28
N TYR A 43 9.15 13.57 -14.20
CA TYR A 43 9.77 13.92 -12.92
C TYR A 43 9.30 12.99 -11.81
N ASP A 44 10.27 12.50 -11.04
CA ASP A 44 10.08 11.71 -9.81
C ASP A 44 10.15 12.63 -8.58
N GLU A 45 9.70 13.89 -8.72
CA GLU A 45 9.79 14.87 -7.64
C GLU A 45 8.70 14.62 -6.59
N PHE A 46 9.15 14.48 -5.36
CA PHE A 46 8.34 14.21 -4.18
C PHE A 46 7.11 15.13 -4.04
N GLU A 47 7.27 16.41 -4.34
CA GLU A 47 6.21 17.41 -4.18
C GLU A 47 5.03 17.16 -5.14
N TYR A 48 5.31 16.77 -6.38
CA TYR A 48 4.27 16.48 -7.36
C TYR A 48 3.50 15.20 -7.02
N CYS A 49 4.20 14.16 -6.56
CA CYS A 49 3.54 12.95 -6.08
C CYS A 49 2.63 13.20 -4.89
N ARG A 50 3.10 14.01 -3.92
CA ARG A 50 2.33 14.38 -2.73
C ARG A 50 1.06 15.16 -3.08
N GLU A 51 1.16 16.09 -4.00
CA GLU A 51 0.03 16.90 -4.45
C GLU A 51 -0.97 16.05 -5.25
N ALA A 52 -0.48 15.21 -6.14
CA ALA A 52 -1.29 14.26 -6.91
C ALA A 52 -2.11 13.34 -5.99
N LEU A 53 -1.52 12.85 -4.89
CA LEU A 53 -2.21 12.06 -3.87
C LEU A 53 -3.35 12.83 -3.20
N ARG A 54 -3.12 14.10 -2.84
CA ARG A 54 -4.16 14.96 -2.25
C ARG A 54 -5.35 15.16 -3.20
N LEU A 55 -5.08 15.16 -4.49
CA LEU A 55 -6.09 15.30 -5.55
C LEU A 55 -6.76 13.98 -5.91
N GLN A 56 -6.48 12.89 -5.16
CA GLN A 56 -7.11 11.57 -5.33
C GLN A 56 -6.99 11.04 -6.77
N ILE A 57 -5.77 11.09 -7.33
CA ILE A 57 -5.52 10.48 -8.64
C ILE A 57 -5.61 8.96 -8.56
N MET A 58 -5.91 8.32 -9.68
CA MET A 58 -5.99 6.86 -9.76
C MET A 58 -4.62 6.21 -9.94
N ASP A 59 -3.70 6.89 -10.64
CA ASP A 59 -2.33 6.42 -10.83
C ASP A 59 -1.38 7.53 -11.28
N TYR A 60 -0.05 7.27 -11.11
CA TYR A 60 1.03 8.16 -11.51
C TYR A 60 2.05 7.37 -12.33
N ILE A 61 2.25 7.74 -13.58
CA ILE A 61 3.09 7.04 -14.55
C ILE A 61 4.31 7.89 -14.88
N LEU A 62 5.50 7.32 -14.74
CA LEU A 62 6.75 7.97 -15.12
C LEU A 62 7.02 7.82 -16.62
N LYS A 63 7.55 8.88 -17.23
CA LYS A 63 8.11 8.82 -18.58
C LYS A 63 9.54 8.24 -18.54
N PRO A 64 9.94 7.41 -19.51
CA PRO A 64 9.20 7.01 -20.71
C PRO A 64 8.06 6.03 -20.39
N VAL A 65 6.89 6.27 -20.98
CA VAL A 65 5.69 5.47 -20.72
C VAL A 65 5.83 4.07 -21.31
N ASP A 66 5.79 3.05 -20.49
CA ASP A 66 5.59 1.67 -20.95
C ASP A 66 4.11 1.47 -21.32
N PHE A 67 3.85 1.19 -22.60
CA PHE A 67 2.49 1.00 -23.10
C PHE A 67 1.81 -0.26 -22.55
N GLY A 68 2.57 -1.27 -22.12
CA GLY A 68 2.04 -2.46 -21.47
C GLY A 68 1.53 -2.14 -20.05
N GLU A 69 2.31 -1.41 -19.28
CA GLU A 69 1.87 -0.91 -17.95
C GLU A 69 0.70 0.06 -18.07
N PHE A 70 0.78 0.99 -19.02
CA PHE A 70 -0.30 1.95 -19.27
C PHE A 70 -1.62 1.25 -19.60
N GLY A 71 -1.58 0.21 -20.45
CA GLY A 71 -2.76 -0.58 -20.79
C GLY A 71 -3.41 -1.22 -19.55
N LYS A 72 -2.61 -1.79 -18.64
CA LYS A 72 -3.09 -2.39 -17.38
C LYS A 72 -3.74 -1.35 -16.47
N VAL A 73 -3.16 -0.14 -16.38
CA VAL A 73 -3.75 0.97 -15.60
C VAL A 73 -5.13 1.35 -16.14
N ILE A 74 -5.26 1.50 -17.44
CA ILE A 74 -6.55 1.86 -18.08
C ILE A 74 -7.59 0.75 -17.88
N GLU A 75 -7.24 -0.53 -18.03
CA GLU A 75 -8.17 -1.63 -17.79
C GLU A 75 -8.66 -1.66 -16.32
N ARG A 76 -7.77 -1.45 -15.38
CA ARG A 76 -8.13 -1.36 -13.96
C ARG A 76 -9.12 -0.20 -13.70
N ILE A 77 -8.87 0.97 -14.29
CA ILE A 77 -9.74 2.13 -14.15
C ILE A 77 -11.11 1.85 -14.75
N LYS A 78 -11.18 1.23 -15.92
CA LYS A 78 -12.46 0.80 -16.54
C LYS A 78 -13.26 -0.11 -15.61
N LEU A 79 -12.62 -1.13 -15.02
CA LEU A 79 -13.28 -2.04 -14.09
C LEU A 79 -13.85 -1.30 -12.88
N LYS A 80 -13.11 -0.36 -12.29
CA LYS A 80 -13.60 0.48 -11.18
C LYS A 80 -14.77 1.37 -11.58
N LEU A 81 -14.72 1.99 -12.76
CA LEU A 81 -15.82 2.83 -13.26
C LEU A 81 -17.09 2.03 -13.51
N ILE A 82 -16.97 0.79 -14.01
CA ILE A 82 -18.11 -0.12 -14.20
C ILE A 82 -18.70 -0.52 -12.84
N GLN A 83 -17.88 -0.83 -11.84
CA GLN A 83 -18.32 -1.18 -10.50
C GLN A 83 -19.04 -0.02 -9.80
N ASN A 84 -18.57 1.21 -9.98
CA ASN A 84 -19.20 2.41 -9.40
C ASN A 84 -20.55 2.77 -10.05
N LYS A 85 -20.80 2.33 -11.29
CA LYS A 85 -22.09 2.49 -11.98
C LYS A 85 -23.12 1.42 -11.59
N CYS A 86 -22.74 0.39 -10.82
CA CYS A 86 -23.64 -0.65 -10.30
C CYS A 86 -23.84 -0.45 -8.78
N PRO A 87 -24.97 0.06 -8.31
CA PRO A 87 -25.21 0.30 -6.87
C PRO A 87 -25.62 -0.98 -6.16
N GLN A 88 -24.70 -1.92 -5.96
CA GLN A 88 -24.92 -3.02 -4.99
C GLN A 88 -23.60 -3.41 -4.34
N THR A 89 -23.57 -3.23 -3.03
CA THR A 89 -22.59 -3.51 -1.98
C THR A 89 -21.69 -2.33 -1.60
N GLY A 90 -22.09 -1.71 -0.47
CA GLY A 90 -21.32 -0.66 0.19
C GLY A 90 -19.97 -1.14 0.68
N LEU A 91 -18.95 -0.87 -0.11
CA LEU A 91 -17.58 -0.76 0.34
C LEU A 91 -17.15 0.63 -0.08
N CYS A 92 -16.98 1.51 0.90
CA CYS A 92 -16.29 2.78 0.73
C CYS A 92 -15.06 2.55 -0.15
N ALA A 93 -14.80 3.44 -1.12
CA ALA A 93 -13.56 3.45 -1.87
C ALA A 93 -12.41 3.68 -0.87
N GLU A 94 -11.92 2.60 -0.26
CA GLU A 94 -10.81 2.65 0.66
C GLU A 94 -9.60 3.18 -0.09
N LYS A 95 -8.93 4.16 0.49
CA LYS A 95 -7.70 4.72 -0.08
C LYS A 95 -6.77 3.56 -0.47
N PRO A 96 -6.05 3.64 -1.59
CA PRO A 96 -5.18 2.55 -2.07
C PRO A 96 -4.24 2.01 -1.00
N VAL A 97 -3.78 2.86 -0.07
CA VAL A 97 -2.92 2.44 1.04
C VAL A 97 -3.58 1.42 1.96
N TYR A 98 -4.89 1.50 2.19
CA TYR A 98 -5.58 0.54 3.05
C TYR A 98 -5.77 -0.83 2.36
N GLN A 99 -5.96 -0.83 1.03
CA GLN A 99 -5.98 -2.08 0.25
C GLN A 99 -4.61 -2.77 0.28
N LEU A 100 -3.53 -2.00 0.10
CA LEU A 100 -2.16 -2.48 0.23
C LEU A 100 -1.88 -3.01 1.65
N ALA A 101 -2.34 -2.30 2.68
CA ALA A 101 -2.18 -2.70 4.07
C ALA A 101 -2.95 -3.99 4.39
N ALA A 102 -4.17 -4.16 3.89
CA ALA A 102 -4.97 -5.38 4.03
C ALA A 102 -4.28 -6.58 3.36
N TYR A 103 -3.80 -6.41 2.13
CA TYR A 103 -3.04 -7.43 1.42
C TYR A 103 -1.79 -7.87 2.22
N LEU A 104 -1.03 -6.92 2.76
CA LEU A 104 0.12 -7.22 3.61
C LEU A 104 -0.25 -8.02 4.85
N GLN A 105 -1.41 -7.76 5.48
CA GLN A 105 -1.87 -8.50 6.65
C GLN A 105 -2.22 -9.96 6.32
N GLU A 106 -2.80 -10.20 5.14
CA GLU A 106 -3.16 -11.54 4.69
C GLU A 106 -1.95 -12.37 4.28
N HIS A 107 -0.92 -11.73 3.70
CA HIS A 107 0.25 -12.38 3.12
C HIS A 107 1.53 -12.25 3.95
N LEU A 108 1.45 -11.98 5.27
CA LEU A 108 2.60 -11.67 6.14
C LEU A 108 3.72 -12.71 6.13
N SER A 109 3.38 -13.99 5.89
CA SER A 109 4.35 -15.08 5.84
C SER A 109 5.16 -15.14 4.54
N GLU A 110 4.74 -14.42 3.52
CA GLU A 110 5.35 -14.41 2.20
C GLU A 110 6.49 -13.38 2.09
N ASP A 111 7.34 -13.56 1.07
CA ASP A 111 8.40 -12.61 0.75
C ASP A 111 7.85 -11.48 -0.13
N ILE A 112 7.18 -10.53 0.52
CA ILE A 112 6.55 -9.41 -0.18
C ILE A 112 7.57 -8.28 -0.34
N THR A 113 7.78 -7.86 -1.57
CA THR A 113 8.60 -6.71 -1.94
C THR A 113 7.72 -5.58 -2.46
N LEU A 114 8.27 -4.37 -2.59
CA LEU A 114 7.57 -3.29 -3.30
C LEU A 114 7.23 -3.67 -4.75
N GLN A 115 8.09 -4.48 -5.39
CA GLN A 115 7.84 -4.96 -6.75
C GLN A 115 6.66 -5.94 -6.77
N THR A 116 6.58 -6.87 -5.81
CA THR A 116 5.45 -7.80 -5.69
C THR A 116 4.12 -7.04 -5.55
N LEU A 117 4.10 -6.01 -4.70
CA LEU A 117 2.91 -5.15 -4.55
C LEU A 117 2.61 -4.36 -5.83
N ALA A 118 3.64 -3.86 -6.49
CA ALA A 118 3.49 -3.12 -7.74
C ALA A 118 2.88 -3.99 -8.84
N ASP A 119 3.32 -5.23 -8.95
CA ASP A 119 2.81 -6.20 -9.92
C ASP A 119 1.36 -6.60 -9.59
N GLU A 120 1.06 -6.89 -8.33
CA GLU A 120 -0.28 -7.31 -7.88
C GLU A 120 -1.32 -6.19 -8.05
N PHE A 121 -0.98 -4.98 -7.63
CA PHE A 121 -1.90 -3.85 -7.67
C PHE A 121 -1.79 -3.03 -8.95
N HIS A 122 -0.88 -3.39 -9.86
CA HIS A 122 -0.56 -2.65 -11.08
C HIS A 122 -0.23 -1.17 -10.81
N LEU A 123 0.56 -0.93 -9.76
CA LEU A 123 1.02 0.39 -9.33
C LEU A 123 2.54 0.52 -9.53
N ASN A 124 3.03 1.76 -9.60
CA ASN A 124 4.47 1.99 -9.62
C ASN A 124 5.06 1.78 -8.20
N PRO A 125 6.22 1.08 -8.05
CA PRO A 125 6.86 0.86 -6.74
C PRO A 125 7.18 2.16 -6.00
N SER A 126 7.64 3.21 -6.71
CA SER A 126 7.91 4.52 -6.12
C SER A 126 6.64 5.17 -5.57
N TYR A 127 5.53 5.04 -6.29
CA TYR A 127 4.22 5.52 -5.84
C TYR A 127 3.76 4.79 -4.58
N ILE A 128 3.88 3.46 -4.51
CA ILE A 128 3.56 2.68 -3.31
C ILE A 128 4.42 3.15 -2.13
N SER A 129 5.74 3.31 -2.34
CA SER A 129 6.65 3.79 -1.30
C SER A 129 6.23 5.16 -0.75
N GLN A 130 5.80 6.07 -1.62
CA GLN A 130 5.30 7.39 -1.25
C GLN A 130 3.96 7.32 -0.49
N LEU A 131 3.05 6.44 -0.92
CA LEU A 131 1.78 6.20 -0.23
C LEU A 131 1.99 5.83 1.24
N PHE A 132 2.86 4.84 1.51
CA PHE A 132 3.15 4.43 2.88
C PHE A 132 3.72 5.58 3.72
N LYS A 133 4.66 6.35 3.15
CA LYS A 133 5.29 7.46 3.85
C LYS A 133 4.30 8.60 4.14
N ASN A 134 3.43 8.93 3.20
CA ASN A 134 2.53 10.08 3.32
C ASN A 134 1.27 9.78 4.13
N GLU A 135 0.66 8.61 3.93
CA GLU A 135 -0.60 8.26 4.57
C GLU A 135 -0.40 7.57 5.93
N LEU A 136 0.67 6.77 6.08
CA LEU A 136 0.96 6.03 7.32
C LEU A 136 2.16 6.59 8.09
N GLY A 137 2.85 7.61 7.57
CA GLY A 137 3.97 8.27 8.24
C GLY A 137 5.25 7.43 8.34
N MET A 138 5.31 6.28 7.67
CA MET A 138 6.44 5.35 7.77
C MET A 138 6.76 4.68 6.43
N LYS A 139 7.98 4.16 6.30
CA LYS A 139 8.38 3.43 5.10
C LYS A 139 7.66 2.09 5.03
N TYR A 140 7.47 1.58 3.81
CA TYR A 140 6.88 0.26 3.55
C TYR A 140 7.52 -0.87 4.39
N HIS A 141 8.87 -0.93 4.41
CA HIS A 141 9.59 -1.95 5.19
C HIS A 141 9.33 -1.88 6.68
N ASP A 142 9.23 -0.68 7.23
CA ASP A 142 8.97 -0.46 8.65
C ASP A 142 7.53 -0.88 8.98
N TYR A 143 6.59 -0.59 8.09
CA TYR A 143 5.19 -1.01 8.22
C TYR A 143 5.05 -2.54 8.19
N LEU A 144 5.65 -3.20 7.21
CA LEU A 144 5.64 -4.67 7.12
C LEU A 144 6.28 -5.32 8.36
N THR A 145 7.42 -4.77 8.81
CA THR A 145 8.09 -5.25 10.02
C THR A 145 7.19 -5.08 11.24
N LYS A 146 6.52 -3.94 11.39
CA LYS A 146 5.56 -3.70 12.47
C LYS A 146 4.44 -4.75 12.47
N LEU A 147 3.80 -5.00 11.33
CA LEU A 147 2.75 -6.02 11.22
C LEU A 147 3.25 -7.42 11.60
N ARG A 148 4.46 -7.79 11.15
CA ARG A 148 5.09 -9.05 11.51
C ARG A 148 5.37 -9.17 13.01
N MET A 149 5.80 -8.08 13.64
CA MET A 149 6.03 -8.06 15.10
C MET A 149 4.72 -8.11 15.88
N ASP A 150 3.66 -7.44 15.43
CA ASP A 150 2.33 -7.51 16.04
C ASP A 150 1.80 -8.95 16.03
N LYS A 151 1.90 -9.64 14.90
CA LYS A 151 1.54 -11.07 14.79
C LYS A 151 2.42 -11.95 15.67
N ALA A 152 3.74 -11.67 15.70
CA ALA A 152 4.67 -12.44 16.55
C ALA A 152 4.32 -12.33 18.04
N ARG A 153 3.99 -11.13 18.53
CA ARG A 153 3.55 -10.93 19.93
C ARG A 153 2.31 -11.75 20.24
N THR A 154 1.32 -11.72 19.35
CA THR A 154 0.11 -12.50 19.53
C THR A 154 0.41 -14.00 19.61
N LEU A 155 1.22 -14.54 18.68
CA LEU A 155 1.58 -15.95 18.67
C LEU A 155 2.41 -16.37 19.89
N LEU A 156 3.35 -15.53 20.31
CA LEU A 156 4.16 -15.76 21.50
C LEU A 156 3.33 -15.82 22.79
N ALA A 157 2.31 -14.96 22.91
CA ALA A 157 1.45 -14.87 24.07
C ALA A 157 0.35 -15.93 24.12
N SER A 158 -0.14 -16.39 22.94
CA SER A 158 -1.33 -17.24 22.84
C SER A 158 -1.05 -18.69 22.43
N THR A 159 0.19 -19.03 22.05
CA THR A 159 0.51 -20.37 21.54
C THR A 159 1.78 -20.97 22.15
N GLY A 160 1.86 -22.31 22.18
CA GLY A 160 3.08 -23.04 22.54
C GLY A 160 4.07 -23.27 21.39
N LYS A 161 3.84 -22.67 20.20
CA LYS A 161 4.69 -22.84 19.01
C LYS A 161 6.14 -22.48 19.30
N SER A 162 7.09 -23.18 18.70
CA SER A 162 8.51 -22.85 18.82
C SER A 162 8.83 -21.47 18.24
N ILE A 163 9.91 -20.86 18.68
CA ILE A 163 10.37 -19.57 18.14
C ILE A 163 10.65 -19.65 16.64
N THR A 164 11.13 -20.81 16.18
CA THR A 164 11.40 -21.05 14.75
C THR A 164 10.10 -21.11 13.92
N GLU A 165 9.07 -21.78 14.42
CA GLU A 165 7.75 -21.82 13.77
C GLU A 165 7.14 -20.43 13.68
N ILE A 166 7.19 -19.66 14.78
CA ILE A 166 6.68 -18.27 14.80
C ILE A 166 7.45 -17.38 13.82
N ALA A 167 8.78 -17.53 13.73
CA ALA A 167 9.58 -16.82 12.74
C ALA A 167 9.08 -17.09 11.32
N GLY A 168 8.85 -18.37 10.96
CA GLY A 168 8.30 -18.76 9.65
C GLY A 168 6.91 -18.19 9.39
N GLU A 169 5.98 -18.31 10.34
CA GLU A 169 4.61 -17.80 10.21
C GLU A 169 4.52 -16.27 10.13
N THR A 170 5.55 -15.59 10.61
CA THR A 170 5.67 -14.14 10.51
C THR A 170 6.54 -13.67 9.35
N GLY A 171 6.92 -14.57 8.42
CA GLY A 171 7.61 -14.25 7.18
C GLY A 171 9.11 -14.03 7.32
N PHE A 172 9.75 -14.57 8.38
CA PHE A 172 11.20 -14.57 8.52
C PHE A 172 11.77 -15.93 8.13
N ARG A 173 12.64 -15.95 7.12
CA ARG A 173 13.31 -17.17 6.66
C ARG A 173 14.34 -17.70 7.67
N ASP A 174 14.91 -16.82 8.49
CA ASP A 174 15.90 -17.13 9.51
C ASP A 174 15.43 -16.64 10.88
N TYR A 175 15.32 -17.59 11.84
CA TYR A 175 14.93 -17.28 13.21
C TYR A 175 15.90 -16.34 13.94
N ARG A 176 17.17 -16.29 13.52
CA ARG A 176 18.17 -15.39 14.09
C ARG A 176 17.87 -13.94 13.70
N VAL A 177 17.50 -13.73 12.44
CA VAL A 177 17.05 -12.40 11.95
C VAL A 177 15.79 -12.00 12.69
N PHE A 178 14.81 -12.89 12.80
CA PHE A 178 13.59 -12.67 13.58
C PHE A 178 13.91 -12.25 15.02
N THR A 179 14.75 -13.02 15.73
CA THR A 179 15.11 -12.75 17.13
C THR A 179 15.77 -11.38 17.29
N LYS A 180 16.64 -11.00 16.34
CA LYS A 180 17.31 -9.69 16.34
C LYS A 180 16.31 -8.56 16.14
N VAL A 181 15.43 -8.69 15.16
CA VAL A 181 14.40 -7.68 14.84
C VAL A 181 13.42 -7.56 16.00
N PHE A 182 12.95 -8.67 16.55
CA PHE A 182 12.03 -8.71 17.69
C PHE A 182 12.66 -8.02 18.91
N LYS A 183 13.91 -8.35 19.24
CA LYS A 183 14.62 -7.71 20.36
C LYS A 183 14.81 -6.21 20.13
N SER A 184 15.04 -5.78 18.90
CA SER A 184 15.14 -4.35 18.57
C SER A 184 13.80 -3.62 18.73
N ALA A 185 12.69 -4.28 18.41
CA ALA A 185 11.35 -3.71 18.50
C ALA A 185 10.78 -3.69 19.93
N GLU A 186 10.99 -4.79 20.68
CA GLU A 186 10.37 -5.00 22.00
C GLU A 186 11.33 -4.78 23.18
N GLY A 187 12.63 -4.60 22.92
CA GLY A 187 13.66 -4.45 23.96
C GLY A 187 14.13 -5.76 24.60
N GLU A 188 13.42 -6.88 24.38
CA GLU A 188 13.71 -8.19 24.95
C GLU A 188 13.63 -9.32 23.91
N SER A 189 14.20 -10.50 24.24
CA SER A 189 14.13 -11.65 23.32
C SER A 189 12.72 -12.25 23.25
N PRO A 190 12.37 -12.95 22.13
CA PRO A 190 11.08 -13.65 22.02
C PRO A 190 10.81 -14.64 23.16
N SER A 191 11.85 -15.33 23.65
CA SER A 191 11.74 -16.27 24.77
C SER A 191 11.43 -15.56 26.08
N ALA A 192 12.12 -14.43 26.37
CA ALA A 192 11.85 -13.62 27.55
C ALA A 192 10.44 -13.02 27.51
N PHE A 193 10.03 -12.51 26.34
CA PHE A 193 8.66 -12.00 26.12
C PHE A 193 7.62 -13.08 26.42
N ARG A 194 7.77 -14.29 25.90
CA ARG A 194 6.88 -15.43 26.16
C ARG A 194 6.77 -15.76 27.65
N SER A 195 7.91 -15.77 28.37
CA SER A 195 7.91 -16.13 29.80
C SER A 195 7.04 -15.20 30.66
N ARG A 196 6.81 -13.96 30.22
CA ARG A 196 5.91 -13.02 30.90
C ARG A 196 4.44 -13.39 30.78
N PHE A 197 4.06 -14.12 29.72
CA PHE A 197 2.69 -14.56 29.44
C PHE A 197 2.48 -16.05 29.74
N SER A 198 3.52 -16.77 30.16
CA SER A 198 3.42 -18.19 30.59
C SER A 198 2.67 -18.26 31.93
N ILE A 199 1.34 -18.08 31.86
CA ILE A 199 0.42 -18.68 32.82
C ILE A 199 0.41 -20.16 32.47
N SER A 200 0.81 -21.01 33.43
CA SER A 200 0.88 -22.45 33.38
C SER A 200 -0.25 -23.06 32.53
N PHE A 201 0.07 -23.53 31.32
CA PHE A 201 -0.78 -24.51 30.69
C PHE A 201 -0.50 -25.83 31.43
N PRO A 202 -1.51 -26.48 32.06
CA PRO A 202 -1.30 -27.78 32.63
C PRO A 202 -0.89 -28.72 31.49
N GLU A 203 0.25 -29.40 31.65
CA GLU A 203 0.63 -30.51 30.80
C GLU A 203 -0.53 -31.52 30.83
N THR A 204 -1.26 -31.64 29.74
CA THR A 204 -2.20 -32.72 29.53
C THR A 204 -1.38 -34.00 29.28
N CYS A 205 -1.39 -34.91 30.28
CA CYS A 205 -1.02 -36.29 30.14
C CYS A 205 -1.72 -36.95 28.95
#